data_3b58f40773e2f164f01db148b04666d9
#
_entry.id   3b58f40773e2f164f01db148b04666d9
#
_cell.length_a   1.000
_cell.length_b   1.000
_cell.length_c   1.000
_cell.angle_alpha   90.00
_cell.angle_beta   90.00
_cell.angle_gamma   90.00
#
_symmetry.space_group_name_H-M   'P 1'
#
loop_
_entity.id
_entity.type
_entity.pdbx_description
1 polymer ?
#
loop_
_entity_poly.entity_id
_entity_poly.type
_entity_poly.pdbx_seq_one_letter_code
_entity_poly.pdbx_strand_id
1 'polypeptide(L)'
;MTPSSATAGPAARVTLAALVAAGSGAVLSLQGRLNGDLGAAGTGPVLAAWLSYVGTLLATVLVVVARRRVRSTLTVVRSSASWWWFAVGLCSVPIVVAMAAGIPLVGVAVASVCSVAGQTVAGLALDARGVGLPAPLRLTPRRAGAGLAALAGLGIAVLGSSAGGPGWAVV
;
A
#
# COMPACT_ATOMS: atom_id res chain seq x y z
N MET A 1 -4.61 24.64 -37.05
CA MET A 1 -3.64 23.58 -36.75
C MET A 1 -3.77 23.22 -35.28
N THR A 2 -4.49 22.16 -34.96
CA THR A 2 -4.58 21.63 -33.61
C THR A 2 -3.32 20.81 -33.34
N PRO A 3 -2.58 21.04 -32.25
CA PRO A 3 -1.43 20.21 -31.93
C PRO A 3 -1.91 18.77 -31.67
N SER A 4 -1.41 17.83 -32.46
CA SER A 4 -1.60 16.40 -32.25
C SER A 4 -1.04 16.06 -30.86
N SER A 5 -1.93 15.73 -29.93
CA SER A 5 -1.54 15.17 -28.65
C SER A 5 -0.90 13.81 -28.90
N ALA A 6 0.42 13.75 -28.96
CA ALA A 6 1.17 12.52 -29.08
C ALA A 6 0.82 11.63 -27.86
N THR A 7 -0.11 10.72 -28.05
CA THR A 7 -0.45 9.72 -27.03
C THR A 7 0.75 8.80 -26.88
N ALA A 8 1.35 8.79 -25.71
CA ALA A 8 2.45 7.90 -25.36
C ALA A 8 2.12 6.46 -25.78
N GLY A 9 3.05 5.80 -26.46
CA GLY A 9 2.88 4.42 -26.91
C GLY A 9 2.63 3.46 -25.71
N PRO A 10 2.08 2.27 -25.94
CA PRO A 10 1.70 1.34 -24.88
C PRO A 10 2.89 1.00 -23.95
N ALA A 11 4.09 0.86 -24.47
CA ALA A 11 5.30 0.62 -23.67
C ALA A 11 5.60 1.79 -22.73
N ALA A 12 5.52 3.04 -23.19
CA ALA A 12 5.77 4.22 -22.37
C ALA A 12 4.72 4.36 -21.24
N ARG A 13 3.46 3.98 -21.48
CA ARG A 13 2.41 3.96 -20.45
C ARG A 13 2.69 2.92 -19.37
N VAL A 14 3.13 1.72 -19.77
CA VAL A 14 3.51 0.65 -18.83
C VAL A 14 4.72 1.08 -17.98
N THR A 15 5.75 1.65 -18.60
CA THR A 15 6.93 2.15 -17.88
C THR A 15 6.55 3.25 -16.88
N LEU A 16 5.73 4.22 -17.31
CA LEU A 16 5.26 5.29 -16.42
C LEU A 16 4.45 4.72 -15.25
N ALA A 17 3.54 3.78 -15.51
CA ALA A 17 2.77 3.13 -14.46
C ALA A 17 3.66 2.38 -13.47
N ALA A 18 4.69 1.68 -13.94
CA ALA A 18 5.66 0.99 -13.11
C ALA A 18 6.48 1.96 -12.24
N LEU A 19 6.94 3.07 -12.80
CA LEU A 19 7.67 4.11 -12.05
C LEU A 19 6.79 4.76 -10.98
N VAL A 20 5.53 5.08 -11.31
CA VAL A 20 4.56 5.63 -10.35
C VAL A 20 4.28 4.62 -9.23
N ALA A 21 4.10 3.35 -9.57
CA ALA A 21 3.89 2.29 -8.58
C ALA A 21 5.11 2.13 -7.65
N ALA A 22 6.32 2.12 -8.20
CA ALA A 22 7.55 2.04 -7.42
C ALA A 22 7.72 3.26 -6.49
N GLY A 23 7.48 4.46 -7.00
CA GLY A 23 7.52 5.70 -6.20
C GLY A 23 6.49 5.68 -5.06
N SER A 24 5.26 5.24 -5.35
CA SER A 24 4.20 5.09 -4.34
C SER A 24 4.59 4.08 -3.26
N GLY A 25 5.20 2.94 -3.65
CA GLY A 25 5.69 1.94 -2.71
C GLY A 25 6.80 2.48 -1.80
N ALA A 26 7.74 3.26 -2.34
CA ALA A 26 8.79 3.90 -1.55
C ALA A 26 8.21 4.88 -0.51
N VAL A 27 7.23 5.70 -0.90
CA VAL A 27 6.55 6.63 0.02
C VAL A 27 5.80 5.87 1.11
N LEU A 28 5.11 4.76 0.77
CA LEU A 28 4.43 3.92 1.76
C LEU A 28 5.41 3.28 2.76
N SER A 29 6.59 2.83 2.28
CA SER A 29 7.62 2.27 3.14
C SER A 29 8.19 3.32 4.11
N LEU A 30 8.43 4.54 3.62
CA LEU A 30 8.85 5.67 4.45
C LEU A 30 7.78 6.03 5.50
N GLN A 31 6.51 6.12 5.10
CA GLN A 31 5.40 6.36 6.02
C GLN A 31 5.32 5.28 7.09
N GLY A 32 5.47 4.00 6.70
CA GLY A 32 5.48 2.88 7.64
C GLY A 32 6.62 2.98 8.65
N ARG A 33 7.83 3.35 8.20
CA ARG A 33 8.97 3.58 9.10
C ARG A 33 8.70 4.71 10.09
N LEU A 34 8.24 5.87 9.61
CA LEU A 34 7.92 7.01 10.48
C LEU A 34 6.86 6.66 11.52
N ASN A 35 5.84 5.90 11.14
CA ASN A 35 4.82 5.41 12.08
C ASN A 35 5.40 4.43 13.10
N GLY A 36 6.32 3.56 12.68
CA GLY A 36 7.03 2.63 13.55
C GLY A 36 7.89 3.36 14.57
N ASP A 37 8.72 4.30 14.11
CA ASP A 37 9.60 5.12 14.94
C ASP A 37 8.78 5.95 15.95
N LEU A 38 7.67 6.55 15.50
CA LEU A 38 6.76 7.31 16.35
C LEU A 38 6.10 6.40 17.42
N GLY A 39 5.67 5.21 17.02
CA GLY A 39 5.12 4.21 17.94
C GLY A 39 6.12 3.77 19.01
N ALA A 40 7.37 3.54 18.60
CA ALA A 40 8.47 3.16 19.48
C ALA A 40 8.91 4.30 20.43
N ALA A 41 8.77 5.56 20.02
CA ALA A 41 9.09 6.74 20.84
C ALA A 41 8.12 6.98 22.01
N GLY A 42 7.19 6.05 22.28
CA GLY A 42 6.31 6.07 23.46
C GLY A 42 4.84 6.40 23.16
N THR A 43 4.49 6.74 21.91
CA THR A 43 3.07 6.98 21.56
C THR A 43 2.26 5.68 21.41
N GLY A 44 2.95 4.56 21.20
CA GLY A 44 2.34 3.28 20.87
C GLY A 44 1.83 3.21 19.42
N PRO A 45 1.68 1.99 18.86
CA PRO A 45 1.37 1.79 17.45
C PRO A 45 -0.04 2.29 17.06
N VAL A 46 -1.00 2.25 17.97
CA VAL A 46 -2.37 2.70 17.70
C VAL A 46 -2.42 4.21 17.53
N LEU A 47 -1.77 4.97 18.41
CA LEU A 47 -1.75 6.44 18.30
C LEU A 47 -0.93 6.89 17.10
N ALA A 48 0.19 6.23 16.80
CA ALA A 48 0.98 6.49 15.60
C ALA A 48 0.13 6.28 14.32
N ALA A 49 -0.64 5.19 14.24
CA ALA A 49 -1.56 4.95 13.15
C ALA A 49 -2.64 6.05 13.04
N TRP A 50 -3.25 6.45 14.14
CA TRP A 50 -4.24 7.54 14.18
C TRP A 50 -3.67 8.86 13.66
N LEU A 51 -2.49 9.25 14.12
CA LEU A 51 -1.81 10.46 13.65
C LEU A 51 -1.52 10.41 12.15
N SER A 52 -1.17 9.24 11.63
CA SER A 52 -0.98 9.02 10.19
C SER A 52 -2.26 9.23 9.40
N TYR A 53 -3.41 8.72 9.88
CA TYR A 53 -4.70 8.92 9.24
C TYR A 53 -5.15 10.39 9.28
N VAL A 54 -4.99 11.04 10.42
CA VAL A 54 -5.31 12.47 10.55
C VAL A 54 -4.44 13.31 9.62
N GLY A 55 -3.14 13.04 9.57
CA GLY A 55 -2.21 13.71 8.66
C GLY A 55 -2.58 13.51 7.19
N THR A 56 -2.93 12.30 6.80
CA THR A 56 -3.38 11.98 5.43
C THR A 56 -4.70 12.69 5.09
N LEU A 57 -5.64 12.72 6.02
CA LEU A 57 -6.91 13.44 5.85
C LEU A 57 -6.65 14.95 5.66
N LEU A 58 -5.86 15.55 6.53
CA LEU A 58 -5.51 16.98 6.44
C LEU A 58 -4.80 17.31 5.13
N ALA A 59 -3.82 16.49 4.72
CA ALA A 59 -3.12 16.67 3.44
C ALA A 59 -4.09 16.57 2.26
N THR A 60 -5.00 15.61 2.27
CA THR A 60 -6.02 15.43 1.23
C THR A 60 -6.96 16.64 1.17
N VAL A 61 -7.47 17.09 2.30
CA VAL A 61 -8.33 18.28 2.39
C VAL A 61 -7.58 19.51 1.86
N LEU A 62 -6.33 19.71 2.28
CA LEU A 62 -5.50 20.81 1.83
C LEU A 62 -5.32 20.82 0.30
N VAL A 63 -5.03 19.65 -0.29
CA VAL A 63 -4.88 19.51 -1.75
C VAL A 63 -6.20 19.83 -2.47
N VAL A 64 -7.32 19.33 -1.97
CA VAL A 64 -8.65 19.58 -2.57
C VAL A 64 -9.01 21.07 -2.50
N VAL A 65 -8.74 21.72 -1.36
CA VAL A 65 -8.97 23.15 -1.16
C VAL A 65 -8.03 23.98 -2.05
N ALA A 66 -6.73 23.69 -2.05
CA ALA A 66 -5.73 24.39 -2.86
C ALA A 66 -6.03 24.29 -4.36
N ARG A 67 -6.55 23.14 -4.81
CA ARG A 67 -6.97 22.94 -6.21
C ARG A 67 -8.36 23.51 -6.52
N ARG A 68 -9.01 24.17 -5.56
CA ARG A 68 -10.37 24.74 -5.67
C ARG A 68 -11.41 23.74 -6.19
N ARG A 69 -11.25 22.45 -5.87
CA ARG A 69 -12.13 21.36 -6.34
C ARG A 69 -13.13 20.87 -5.30
N VAL A 70 -13.34 21.60 -4.21
CA VAL A 70 -14.20 21.19 -3.10
C VAL A 70 -15.60 20.82 -3.57
N ARG A 71 -16.26 21.68 -4.37
CA ARG A 71 -17.63 21.42 -4.87
C ARG A 71 -17.69 20.16 -5.73
N SER A 72 -16.78 20.00 -6.70
CA SER A 72 -16.76 18.83 -7.58
C SER A 72 -16.48 17.55 -6.82
N THR A 73 -15.57 17.58 -5.85
CA THR A 73 -15.24 16.42 -5.00
C THR A 73 -16.45 16.03 -4.14
N LEU A 74 -17.11 17.00 -3.50
CA LEU A 74 -18.32 16.74 -2.70
C LEU A 74 -19.46 16.18 -3.56
N THR A 75 -19.66 16.69 -4.77
CA THR A 75 -20.68 16.18 -5.69
C THR A 75 -20.39 14.72 -6.04
N VAL A 76 -19.15 14.37 -6.41
CA VAL A 76 -18.76 12.99 -6.73
C VAL A 76 -18.94 12.07 -5.52
N VAL A 77 -18.50 12.50 -4.33
CA VAL A 77 -18.68 11.70 -3.11
C VAL A 77 -20.17 11.45 -2.83
N ARG A 78 -21.02 12.49 -2.91
CA ARG A 78 -22.46 12.34 -2.63
C ARG A 78 -23.21 11.50 -3.66
N SER A 79 -22.77 11.55 -4.96
CA SER A 79 -23.48 10.84 -6.05
C SER A 79 -22.96 9.42 -6.26
N SER A 80 -21.70 9.15 -5.95
CA SER A 80 -21.04 7.89 -6.32
C SER A 80 -20.53 7.07 -5.15
N ALA A 81 -20.34 7.68 -3.97
CA ALA A 81 -19.82 6.95 -2.82
C ALA A 81 -20.93 6.13 -2.16
N SER A 82 -20.80 4.81 -2.23
CA SER A 82 -21.59 3.89 -1.41
C SER A 82 -20.99 3.79 0.00
N TRP A 83 -21.81 3.50 1.00
CA TRP A 83 -21.35 3.31 2.37
C TRP A 83 -20.24 2.24 2.52
N TRP A 84 -20.22 1.26 1.64
CA TRP A 84 -19.16 0.23 1.56
C TRP A 84 -17.76 0.79 1.35
N TRP A 85 -17.62 1.93 0.69
CA TRP A 85 -16.33 2.57 0.49
C TRP A 85 -15.71 3.01 1.80
N PHE A 86 -16.54 3.44 2.74
CA PHE A 86 -16.10 3.79 4.09
C PHE A 86 -15.72 2.55 4.90
N ALA A 87 -16.50 1.46 4.76
CA ALA A 87 -16.18 0.18 5.38
C ALA A 87 -14.83 -0.39 4.90
N VAL A 88 -14.54 -0.32 3.60
CA VAL A 88 -13.22 -0.71 3.04
C VAL A 88 -12.10 0.15 3.62
N GLY A 89 -12.32 1.47 3.79
CA GLY A 89 -11.38 2.36 4.46
C GLY A 89 -11.06 1.90 5.89
N LEU A 90 -12.07 1.45 6.62
CA LEU A 90 -11.90 0.94 7.99
C LEU A 90 -11.04 -0.34 8.04
N CYS A 91 -11.10 -1.19 7.01
CA CYS A 91 -10.27 -2.39 6.90
C CYS A 91 -8.76 -2.07 6.80
N SER A 92 -8.38 -0.85 6.44
CA SER A 92 -6.98 -0.43 6.40
C SER A 92 -6.38 -0.19 7.80
N VAL A 93 -7.22 0.09 8.81
CA VAL A 93 -6.75 0.40 10.17
C VAL A 93 -5.89 -0.71 10.77
N PRO A 94 -6.34 -1.99 10.81
CA PRO A 94 -5.51 -3.06 11.36
C PRO A 94 -4.19 -3.24 10.60
N ILE A 95 -4.17 -2.96 9.29
CA ILE A 95 -2.94 -3.05 8.49
C ILE A 95 -1.94 -1.99 8.94
N VAL A 96 -2.37 -0.73 9.09
CA VAL A 96 -1.47 0.36 9.51
C VAL A 96 -0.99 0.16 10.95
N VAL A 97 -1.86 -0.29 11.85
CA VAL A 97 -1.48 -0.63 13.23
C VAL A 97 -0.47 -1.78 13.26
N ALA A 98 -0.70 -2.84 12.48
CA ALA A 98 0.22 -3.97 12.38
C ALA A 98 1.59 -3.55 11.83
N MET A 99 1.63 -2.66 10.84
CA MET A 99 2.88 -2.10 10.31
C MET A 99 3.59 -1.23 11.35
N ALA A 100 2.87 -0.36 12.05
CA ALA A 100 3.44 0.50 13.10
C ALA A 100 4.00 -0.32 14.28
N ALA A 101 3.36 -1.45 14.62
CA ALA A 101 3.84 -2.36 15.66
C ALA A 101 4.97 -3.27 15.18
N GLY A 102 4.91 -3.74 13.93
CA GLY A 102 5.82 -4.74 13.38
C GLY A 102 7.16 -4.17 12.91
N ILE A 103 7.17 -2.97 12.32
CA ILE A 103 8.39 -2.37 11.77
C ILE A 103 9.52 -2.23 12.81
N PRO A 104 9.27 -1.75 14.04
CA PRO A 104 10.29 -1.70 15.07
C PRO A 104 10.86 -3.06 15.48
N LEU A 105 10.07 -4.14 15.29
CA LEU A 105 10.47 -5.49 15.69
C LEU A 105 11.26 -6.22 14.61
N VAL A 106 10.86 -6.10 13.35
CA VAL A 106 11.42 -6.91 12.26
C VAL A 106 12.10 -6.06 11.17
N GLY A 107 12.03 -4.75 11.28
CA GLY A 107 12.55 -3.81 10.29
C GLY A 107 11.60 -3.58 9.09
N VAL A 108 11.81 -2.44 8.42
CA VAL A 108 10.96 -2.00 7.28
C VAL A 108 10.98 -3.00 6.13
N ALA A 109 12.16 -3.56 5.81
CA ALA A 109 12.30 -4.47 4.67
C ALA A 109 11.45 -5.74 4.86
N VAL A 110 11.58 -6.41 6.00
CA VAL A 110 10.84 -7.63 6.31
C VAL A 110 9.34 -7.33 6.39
N ALA A 111 8.93 -6.28 7.10
CA ALA A 111 7.53 -5.89 7.22
C ALA A 111 6.89 -5.60 5.84
N SER A 112 7.62 -4.90 4.95
CA SER A 112 7.15 -4.60 3.60
C SER A 112 7.01 -5.85 2.75
N VAL A 113 7.99 -6.77 2.78
CA VAL A 113 7.92 -8.03 2.02
C VAL A 113 6.79 -8.93 2.56
N CYS A 114 6.60 -9.01 3.87
CA CYS A 114 5.47 -9.71 4.49
C CYS A 114 4.12 -9.14 4.02
N SER A 115 4.00 -7.82 3.98
CA SER A 115 2.79 -7.14 3.53
C SER A 115 2.48 -7.45 2.06
N VAL A 116 3.48 -7.34 1.17
CA VAL A 116 3.32 -7.64 -0.26
C VAL A 116 3.00 -9.12 -0.49
N ALA A 117 3.67 -10.03 0.19
CA ALA A 117 3.39 -11.47 0.10
C ALA A 117 1.96 -11.79 0.56
N GLY A 118 1.54 -11.22 1.70
CA GLY A 118 0.18 -11.39 2.21
C GLY A 118 -0.88 -10.85 1.26
N GLN A 119 -0.68 -9.66 0.70
CA GLN A 119 -1.58 -9.07 -0.29
C GLN A 119 -1.66 -9.91 -1.57
N THR A 120 -0.53 -10.45 -2.03
CA THR A 120 -0.48 -11.31 -3.22
C THR A 120 -1.28 -12.59 -3.01
N VAL A 121 -1.07 -13.26 -1.89
CA VAL A 121 -1.80 -14.50 -1.55
C VAL A 121 -3.29 -14.23 -1.36
N ALA A 122 -3.64 -13.18 -0.60
CA ALA A 122 -5.03 -12.80 -0.41
C ALA A 122 -5.72 -12.43 -1.74
N GLY A 123 -5.03 -11.65 -2.59
CA GLY A 123 -5.51 -11.29 -3.92
C GLY A 123 -5.79 -12.54 -4.78
N LEU A 124 -4.87 -13.48 -4.83
CA LEU A 124 -5.06 -14.74 -5.57
C LEU A 124 -6.26 -15.55 -5.04
N ALA A 125 -6.44 -15.58 -3.72
CA ALA A 125 -7.56 -16.28 -3.09
C ALA A 125 -8.91 -15.61 -3.39
N LEU A 126 -8.98 -14.29 -3.34
CA LEU A 126 -10.18 -13.51 -3.68
C LEU A 126 -10.54 -13.64 -5.15
N ASP A 127 -9.55 -13.54 -6.04
CA ASP A 127 -9.73 -13.69 -7.48
C ASP A 127 -10.25 -15.11 -7.84
N ALA A 128 -9.70 -16.13 -7.18
CA ALA A 128 -10.14 -17.52 -7.38
C ALA A 128 -11.59 -17.75 -6.91
N ARG A 129 -12.05 -16.97 -5.90
CA ARG A 129 -13.45 -17.01 -5.43
C ARG A 129 -14.37 -16.06 -6.20
N GLY A 130 -13.84 -15.22 -7.09
CA GLY A 130 -14.63 -14.25 -7.85
C GLY A 130 -15.16 -13.11 -7.01
N VAL A 131 -14.54 -12.80 -5.87
CA VAL A 131 -15.00 -11.71 -5.01
C VAL A 131 -14.72 -10.36 -5.69
N GLY A 132 -15.79 -9.60 -5.97
CA GLY A 132 -15.70 -8.31 -6.67
C GLY A 132 -15.47 -8.40 -8.18
N LEU A 133 -15.50 -9.59 -8.76
CA LEU A 133 -15.31 -9.83 -10.19
C LEU A 133 -16.60 -10.38 -10.82
N PRO A 134 -16.83 -10.14 -12.15
CA PRO A 134 -17.96 -10.74 -12.86
C PRO A 134 -17.93 -12.27 -12.91
N ALA A 135 -16.73 -12.87 -12.81
CA ALA A 135 -16.53 -14.31 -12.76
C ALA A 135 -15.21 -14.63 -12.02
N PRO A 136 -15.12 -15.81 -11.37
CA PRO A 136 -13.89 -16.28 -10.74
C PRO A 136 -12.75 -16.35 -11.76
N LEU A 137 -11.60 -15.82 -11.40
CA LEU A 137 -10.40 -15.92 -12.24
C LEU A 137 -9.66 -17.22 -11.93
N ARG A 138 -9.47 -18.05 -12.94
CA ARG A 138 -8.69 -19.29 -12.80
C ARG A 138 -7.23 -18.97 -12.41
N LEU A 139 -6.71 -19.74 -11.48
CA LEU A 139 -5.29 -19.72 -11.14
C LEU A 139 -4.48 -20.22 -12.35
N THR A 140 -3.85 -19.30 -13.05
CA THR A 140 -2.92 -19.65 -14.13
C THR A 140 -1.53 -19.93 -13.55
N PRO A 141 -0.69 -20.77 -14.22
CA PRO A 141 0.68 -21.03 -13.76
C PRO A 141 1.51 -19.76 -13.54
N ARG A 142 1.28 -18.72 -14.35
CA ARG A 142 1.96 -17.42 -14.19
C ARG A 142 1.56 -16.72 -12.89
N ARG A 143 0.27 -16.75 -12.53
CA ARG A 143 -0.24 -16.14 -11.28
C ARG A 143 0.21 -16.92 -10.06
N ALA A 144 0.18 -18.26 -10.12
CA ALA A 144 0.71 -19.13 -9.07
C ALA A 144 2.22 -18.91 -8.89
N GLY A 145 2.98 -18.79 -9.99
CA GLY A 145 4.40 -18.49 -9.98
C GLY A 145 4.72 -17.13 -9.34
N ALA A 146 3.92 -16.09 -9.61
CA ALA A 146 4.07 -14.79 -8.95
C ALA A 146 3.83 -14.88 -7.43
N GLY A 147 2.82 -15.65 -7.00
CA GLY A 147 2.57 -15.91 -5.57
C GLY A 147 3.72 -16.65 -4.90
N LEU A 148 4.24 -17.69 -5.55
CA LEU A 148 5.40 -18.44 -5.06
C LEU A 148 6.66 -17.56 -4.99
N ALA A 149 6.90 -16.71 -5.98
CA ALA A 149 8.01 -15.77 -5.97
C ALA A 149 7.91 -14.77 -4.81
N ALA A 150 6.71 -14.27 -4.51
CA ALA A 150 6.47 -13.39 -3.37
C ALA A 150 6.74 -14.12 -2.03
N LEU A 151 6.31 -15.37 -1.89
CA LEU A 151 6.59 -16.19 -0.70
C LEU A 151 8.08 -16.54 -0.57
N ALA A 152 8.75 -16.85 -1.68
CA ALA A 152 10.20 -17.09 -1.69
C ALA A 152 10.97 -15.82 -1.29
N GLY A 153 10.58 -14.64 -1.81
CA GLY A 153 11.14 -13.36 -1.40
C GLY A 153 10.96 -13.08 0.08
N LEU A 154 9.80 -13.42 0.64
CA LEU A 154 9.55 -13.36 2.09
C LEU A 154 10.50 -14.29 2.85
N GLY A 155 10.63 -15.54 2.41
CA GLY A 155 11.55 -16.50 3.04
C GLY A 155 12.99 -15.98 3.06
N ILE A 156 13.49 -15.46 1.94
CA ILE A 156 14.84 -14.89 1.83
C ILE A 156 15.00 -13.68 2.76
N ALA A 157 14.00 -12.77 2.81
CA ALA A 157 14.05 -11.60 3.67
C ALA A 157 14.09 -11.96 5.15
N VAL A 158 13.28 -12.94 5.58
CA VAL A 158 13.24 -13.42 6.98
C VAL A 158 14.54 -14.11 7.36
N LEU A 159 15.03 -15.02 6.50
CA LEU A 159 16.30 -15.73 6.75
C LEU A 159 17.50 -14.76 6.76
N GLY A 160 17.52 -13.79 5.85
CA GLY A 160 18.56 -12.76 5.80
C GLY A 160 18.54 -11.86 7.03
N SER A 161 17.38 -11.53 7.57
CA SER A 161 17.27 -10.74 8.81
C SER A 161 17.74 -11.50 10.04
N SER A 162 17.58 -12.83 10.05
CA SER A 162 18.02 -13.68 11.14
C SER A 162 19.55 -13.92 11.12
N ALA A 163 20.17 -13.85 9.94
CA ALA A 163 21.62 -14.05 9.76
C ALA A 163 22.45 -12.78 10.06
N GLY A 164 21.85 -11.60 9.91
CA GLY A 164 22.45 -10.32 10.30
C GLY A 164 22.20 -10.06 11.77
N GLY A 165 23.18 -10.31 12.62
CA GLY A 165 23.11 -9.95 14.04
C GLY A 165 22.79 -8.45 14.23
N PRO A 166 22.48 -7.97 15.46
CA PRO A 166 21.87 -6.66 15.76
C PRO A 166 22.70 -5.42 15.40
N GLY A 167 23.73 -5.55 14.57
CA GLY A 167 24.72 -4.50 14.30
C GLY A 167 24.35 -3.45 13.25
N TRP A 168 23.29 -3.61 12.46
CA TRP A 168 22.88 -2.61 11.44
C TRP A 168 21.47 -2.04 11.66
N ALA A 169 20.85 -2.38 12.80
CA ALA A 169 19.58 -1.79 13.23
C ALA A 169 19.74 -0.42 13.91
N VAL A 170 20.94 0.13 13.92
CA VAL A 170 21.28 1.43 14.51
C VAL A 170 21.90 2.31 13.43
N VAL A 171 21.10 2.84 12.53
CA VAL A 171 21.29 4.14 11.86
C VAL A 171 19.93 4.67 11.43
#